data_6ceb507b79a27b2e18721488c824e6c8
#
_entry.id   6ceb507b79a27b2e18721488c824e6c8
#
_cell.length_a   1.000
_cell.length_b   1.000
_cell.length_c   1.000
_cell.angle_alpha   90.00
_cell.angle_beta   90.00
_cell.angle_gamma   90.00
#
_symmetry.space_group_name_H-M   'P 1'
#
loop_
_entity.id
_entity.type
_entity.pdbx_description
1 polymer ?
#
loop_
_entity_poly.entity_id
_entity_poly.type
_entity_poly.pdbx_seq_one_letter_code
_entity_poly.pdbx_strand_id
1 'polypeptide(L)'
;LQYALEQGRRTVTIVHKGNIMKYTEGAFKTWCYELAKREFAAQTVSEDEVTQGAATEGKIIINDRIADNMFQQILLRPKEYEVLVCPNLNGDYLSDAMAAQVGGLGMAPGANIGDHAAVFEATHGNAPKYAGMDKMNPGSVILSGVMMLEYMEWKEAGKLIEKSLGQTILQK
;
A
#
# COMPACT_ATOMS: atom_id res chain seq x y z
N LEU A 1 8.42 -6.41 0.35
CA LEU A 1 8.41 -7.75 0.94
C LEU A 1 8.59 -7.70 2.45
N GLN A 2 9.59 -6.98 2.96
CA GLN A 2 9.83 -6.84 4.40
C GLN A 2 8.58 -6.35 5.14
N TYR A 3 7.97 -5.25 4.70
CA TYR A 3 6.69 -4.77 5.23
C TYR A 3 5.59 -5.84 5.21
N ALA A 4 5.48 -6.61 4.12
CA ALA A 4 4.47 -7.66 4.02
C ALA A 4 4.69 -8.78 5.05
N LEU A 5 5.94 -9.16 5.31
CA LEU A 5 6.32 -10.12 6.34
C LEU A 5 5.99 -9.61 7.76
N GLU A 6 6.37 -8.37 8.07
CA GLU A 6 6.12 -7.73 9.37
C GLU A 6 4.63 -7.58 9.67
N GLN A 7 3.82 -7.29 8.65
CA GLN A 7 2.37 -7.12 8.76
C GLN A 7 1.58 -8.42 8.56
N GLY A 8 2.26 -9.56 8.40
CA GLY A 8 1.61 -10.86 8.20
C GLY A 8 0.76 -10.94 6.92
N ARG A 9 1.13 -10.17 5.88
CA ARG A 9 0.43 -10.15 4.59
C ARG A 9 0.79 -11.37 3.77
N ARG A 10 -0.17 -11.86 2.98
CA ARG A 10 -0.03 -13.10 2.22
C ARG A 10 0.21 -12.89 0.74
N THR A 11 -0.11 -11.71 0.22
CA THR A 11 0.06 -11.40 -1.20
C THR A 11 0.80 -10.08 -1.42
N VAL A 12 1.71 -10.09 -2.40
CA VAL A 12 2.38 -8.89 -2.91
C VAL A 12 2.21 -8.87 -4.42
N THR A 13 1.55 -7.84 -4.93
CA THR A 13 1.25 -7.68 -6.36
C THR A 13 2.10 -6.57 -6.97
N ILE A 14 2.89 -6.92 -7.98
CA ILE A 14 3.69 -5.97 -8.75
C ILE A 14 2.81 -5.38 -9.85
N VAL A 15 2.62 -4.07 -9.82
CA VAL A 15 1.80 -3.36 -10.83
C VAL A 15 2.70 -2.64 -11.83
N HIS A 16 2.50 -2.89 -13.10
CA HIS A 16 3.35 -2.37 -14.16
C HIS A 16 2.63 -2.23 -15.50
N LYS A 17 3.19 -1.46 -16.42
CA LYS A 17 2.78 -1.39 -17.84
C LYS A 17 3.85 -1.97 -18.77
N GLY A 18 4.53 -3.02 -18.34
CA GLY A 18 5.68 -3.62 -19.02
C GLY A 18 5.39 -4.24 -20.39
N ASN A 19 4.12 -4.50 -20.73
CA ASN A 19 3.72 -4.93 -22.08
C ASN A 19 3.97 -3.84 -23.13
N ILE A 20 3.92 -2.56 -22.76
CA ILE A 20 4.19 -1.39 -23.60
C ILE A 20 5.56 -0.78 -23.25
N MET A 21 5.77 -0.46 -21.98
CA MET A 21 7.02 0.17 -21.48
C MET A 21 8.04 -0.90 -21.06
N LYS A 22 8.52 -1.63 -22.05
CA LYS A 22 9.31 -2.86 -21.84
C LYS A 22 10.61 -2.67 -21.07
N TYR A 23 11.31 -1.57 -21.31
CA TYR A 23 12.65 -1.30 -20.76
C TYR A 23 12.63 -0.54 -19.43
N THR A 24 11.49 -0.01 -19.02
CA THR A 24 11.28 0.69 -17.75
C THR A 24 10.40 -0.15 -16.83
N GLU A 25 9.11 -0.16 -17.02
CA GLU A 25 8.18 -0.91 -16.16
C GLU A 25 8.28 -2.42 -16.33
N GLY A 26 8.63 -2.91 -17.53
CA GLY A 26 8.95 -4.32 -17.74
C GLY A 26 10.21 -4.74 -16.99
N ALA A 27 11.25 -3.89 -17.00
CA ALA A 27 12.45 -4.10 -16.20
C ALA A 27 12.14 -4.04 -14.70
N PHE A 28 11.31 -3.08 -14.25
CA PHE A 28 10.85 -3.00 -12.86
C PHE A 28 10.21 -4.32 -12.39
N LYS A 29 9.28 -4.88 -13.17
CA LYS A 29 8.70 -6.20 -12.88
C LYS A 29 9.78 -7.27 -12.72
N THR A 30 10.68 -7.36 -13.68
CA THR A 30 11.75 -8.36 -13.66
C THR A 30 12.63 -8.22 -12.42
N TRP A 31 13.06 -7.03 -12.09
CA TRP A 31 13.88 -6.75 -10.91
C TRP A 31 13.16 -7.08 -9.59
N CYS A 32 11.86 -6.86 -9.51
CA CYS A 32 11.09 -7.25 -8.33
C CYS A 32 11.10 -8.77 -8.12
N TYR A 33 10.90 -9.56 -9.17
CA TYR A 33 10.98 -11.02 -9.08
C TYR A 33 12.40 -11.52 -8.78
N GLU A 34 13.41 -10.93 -9.42
CA GLU A 34 14.82 -11.28 -9.18
C GLU A 34 15.22 -11.02 -7.73
N LEU A 35 14.85 -9.85 -7.19
CA LEU A 35 15.10 -9.50 -5.79
C LEU A 35 14.39 -10.46 -4.84
N ALA A 36 13.13 -10.77 -5.09
CA ALA A 36 12.38 -11.73 -4.30
C ALA A 36 13.05 -13.10 -4.26
N LYS A 37 13.49 -13.58 -5.41
CA LYS A 37 14.20 -14.86 -5.53
C LYS A 37 15.58 -14.84 -4.86
N ARG A 38 16.29 -13.71 -4.93
CA ARG A 38 17.63 -13.58 -4.36
C ARG A 38 17.63 -13.44 -2.85
N GLU A 39 16.71 -12.64 -2.29
CA GLU A 39 16.76 -12.24 -0.89
C GLU A 39 15.66 -12.86 -0.03
N PHE A 40 14.54 -13.29 -0.64
CA PHE A 40 13.36 -13.78 0.06
C PHE A 40 12.88 -15.16 -0.41
N ALA A 41 13.75 -15.96 -1.03
CA ALA A 41 13.38 -17.26 -1.60
C ALA A 41 12.69 -18.22 -0.61
N ALA A 42 13.09 -18.18 0.66
CA ALA A 42 12.50 -19.03 1.69
C ALA A 42 11.08 -18.59 2.10
N GLN A 43 10.79 -17.29 2.00
CA GLN A 43 9.55 -16.67 2.46
C GLN A 43 8.55 -16.36 1.35
N THR A 44 8.91 -16.60 0.09
CA THR A 44 8.07 -16.24 -1.05
C THR A 44 7.88 -17.39 -2.02
N VAL A 45 6.81 -17.30 -2.81
CA VAL A 45 6.50 -18.19 -3.93
C VAL A 45 5.80 -17.35 -5.00
N SER A 46 6.13 -17.57 -6.27
CA SER A 46 5.44 -16.88 -7.37
C SER A 46 4.08 -17.52 -7.69
N GLU A 47 3.16 -16.75 -8.26
CA GLU A 47 1.86 -17.25 -8.73
C GLU A 47 2.02 -18.39 -9.76
N ASP A 48 3.04 -18.30 -10.61
CA ASP A 48 3.36 -19.35 -11.60
C ASP A 48 3.77 -20.66 -10.90
N GLU A 49 4.63 -20.59 -9.88
CA GLU A 49 5.02 -21.77 -9.09
C GLU A 49 3.84 -22.37 -8.35
N VAL A 50 2.94 -21.54 -7.80
CA VAL A 50 1.69 -22.00 -7.16
C VAL A 50 0.82 -22.75 -8.16
N THR A 51 0.68 -22.24 -9.37
CA THR A 51 -0.09 -22.88 -10.46
C THR A 51 0.52 -24.22 -10.85
N GLN A 52 1.83 -24.41 -10.68
CA GLN A 52 2.56 -25.66 -10.90
C GLN A 52 2.55 -26.59 -9.68
N GLY A 53 1.82 -26.26 -8.63
CA GLY A 53 1.64 -27.10 -7.44
C GLY A 53 2.61 -26.81 -6.28
N ALA A 54 3.31 -25.69 -6.29
CA ALA A 54 4.16 -25.32 -5.16
C ALA A 54 3.34 -25.00 -3.90
N ALA A 55 3.86 -25.39 -2.73
CA ALA A 55 3.23 -25.12 -1.44
C ALA A 55 3.27 -23.63 -1.09
N THR A 56 2.17 -23.10 -0.59
CA THR A 56 1.99 -21.69 -0.21
C THR A 56 2.02 -21.45 1.29
N GLU A 57 2.01 -22.53 2.09
CA GLU A 57 1.94 -22.43 3.55
C GLU A 57 3.14 -21.66 4.13
N GLY A 58 2.84 -20.61 4.90
CA GLY A 58 3.86 -19.73 5.49
C GLY A 58 4.62 -18.84 4.52
N LYS A 59 4.20 -18.77 3.24
CA LYS A 59 4.86 -17.97 2.21
C LYS A 59 3.98 -16.84 1.70
N ILE A 60 4.61 -15.75 1.29
CA ILE A 60 3.97 -14.66 0.55
C ILE A 60 3.89 -15.05 -0.92
N ILE A 61 2.71 -14.97 -1.51
CA ILE A 61 2.50 -15.18 -2.94
C ILE A 61 2.83 -13.86 -3.66
N ILE A 62 3.78 -13.93 -4.59
CA ILE A 62 4.12 -12.80 -5.47
C ILE A 62 3.45 -13.01 -6.82
N ASN A 63 2.71 -12.02 -7.24
CA ASN A 63 2.11 -11.98 -8.58
C ASN A 63 2.32 -10.64 -9.24
N ASP A 64 1.96 -10.51 -10.51
CA ASP A 64 1.97 -9.22 -11.21
C ASP A 64 0.67 -8.96 -11.96
N ARG A 65 0.37 -7.68 -12.14
CA ARG A 65 -0.78 -7.24 -12.93
C ARG A 65 -0.39 -6.04 -13.78
N ILE A 66 -0.87 -6.03 -15.02
CA ILE A 66 -0.79 -4.85 -15.87
C ILE A 66 -1.65 -3.75 -15.26
N ALA A 67 -1.18 -2.50 -15.28
CA ALA A 67 -1.80 -1.38 -14.59
C ALA A 67 -3.29 -1.20 -14.91
N ASP A 68 -3.68 -1.28 -16.17
CA ASP A 68 -5.10 -1.18 -16.59
C ASP A 68 -5.95 -2.31 -15.96
N ASN A 69 -5.43 -3.51 -15.89
CA ASN A 69 -6.11 -4.60 -15.20
C ASN A 69 -6.22 -4.31 -13.70
N MET A 70 -5.14 -3.79 -13.08
CA MET A 70 -5.14 -3.46 -11.64
C MET A 70 -6.19 -2.42 -11.30
N PHE A 71 -6.35 -1.36 -12.11
CA PHE A 71 -7.44 -0.38 -11.94
C PHE A 71 -8.83 -1.01 -11.91
N GLN A 72 -9.05 -2.05 -12.71
CA GLN A 72 -10.28 -2.81 -12.70
C GLN A 72 -10.39 -3.71 -11.47
N GLN A 73 -9.31 -4.40 -11.11
CA GLN A 73 -9.30 -5.38 -10.02
C GLN A 73 -9.51 -4.74 -8.64
N ILE A 74 -8.95 -3.56 -8.37
CA ILE A 74 -9.18 -2.86 -7.09
C ILE A 74 -10.65 -2.47 -6.88
N LEU A 75 -11.44 -2.37 -7.94
CA LEU A 75 -12.89 -2.11 -7.85
C LEU A 75 -13.69 -3.40 -7.70
N LEU A 76 -13.32 -4.45 -8.45
CA LEU A 76 -14.11 -5.68 -8.54
C LEU A 76 -13.76 -6.67 -7.42
N ARG A 77 -12.48 -6.76 -7.03
CA ARG A 77 -11.93 -7.79 -6.13
C ARG A 77 -10.88 -7.24 -5.17
N PRO A 78 -11.14 -6.15 -4.44
CA PRO A 78 -10.12 -5.50 -3.60
C PRO A 78 -9.54 -6.43 -2.53
N LYS A 79 -10.31 -7.42 -2.06
CA LYS A 79 -9.89 -8.36 -1.02
C LYS A 79 -8.81 -9.35 -1.45
N GLU A 80 -8.54 -9.48 -2.75
CA GLU A 80 -7.50 -10.37 -3.27
C GLU A 80 -6.09 -9.72 -3.22
N TYR A 81 -6.02 -8.41 -2.95
CA TYR A 81 -4.80 -7.61 -3.03
C TYR A 81 -4.47 -6.98 -1.69
N GLU A 82 -3.39 -7.43 -1.06
CA GLU A 82 -3.01 -6.97 0.28
C GLU A 82 -1.88 -5.91 0.26
N VAL A 83 -0.88 -6.10 -0.61
CA VAL A 83 0.21 -5.14 -0.80
C VAL A 83 0.45 -4.95 -2.30
N LEU A 84 0.46 -3.70 -2.75
CA LEU A 84 0.79 -3.35 -4.13
C LEU A 84 2.17 -2.72 -4.18
N VAL A 85 2.98 -3.14 -5.16
CA VAL A 85 4.30 -2.55 -5.45
C VAL A 85 4.23 -1.91 -6.84
N CYS A 86 4.40 -0.61 -6.90
CA CYS A 86 4.20 0.19 -8.10
C CYS A 86 5.39 1.11 -8.37
N PRO A 87 5.69 1.42 -9.63
CA PRO A 87 6.41 2.65 -9.95
C PRO A 87 5.61 3.87 -9.46
N ASN A 88 6.31 4.99 -9.19
CA ASN A 88 5.73 6.19 -8.58
C ASN A 88 4.40 6.64 -9.25
N LEU A 89 4.38 6.82 -10.56
CA LEU A 89 3.20 7.33 -11.27
C LEU A 89 1.97 6.39 -11.12
N ASN A 90 2.18 5.09 -11.29
CA ASN A 90 1.10 4.10 -11.14
C ASN A 90 0.62 4.03 -9.69
N GLY A 91 1.53 4.15 -8.74
CA GLY A 91 1.23 4.17 -7.31
C GLY A 91 0.36 5.37 -6.93
N ASP A 92 0.71 6.57 -7.40
CA ASP A 92 -0.08 7.79 -7.16
C ASP A 92 -1.52 7.65 -7.67
N TYR A 93 -1.69 7.18 -8.90
CA TYR A 93 -3.02 7.00 -9.47
C TYR A 93 -3.85 5.95 -8.72
N LEU A 94 -3.22 4.80 -8.41
CA LEU A 94 -3.92 3.70 -7.75
C LEU A 94 -4.27 4.03 -6.30
N SER A 95 -3.36 4.67 -5.55
CA SER A 95 -3.61 5.02 -4.15
C SER A 95 -4.79 5.98 -3.99
N ASP A 96 -4.90 6.99 -4.84
CA ASP A 96 -6.02 7.92 -4.85
C ASP A 96 -7.35 7.23 -5.23
N ALA A 97 -7.30 6.35 -6.24
CA ALA A 97 -8.46 5.57 -6.64
C ALA A 97 -8.94 4.62 -5.53
N MET A 98 -8.01 4.00 -4.80
CA MET A 98 -8.34 3.15 -3.64
C MET A 98 -8.84 3.98 -2.45
N ALA A 99 -8.22 5.13 -2.18
CA ALA A 99 -8.65 6.03 -1.12
C ALA A 99 -10.11 6.49 -1.32
N ALA A 100 -10.52 6.75 -2.56
CA ALA A 100 -11.89 7.13 -2.89
C ALA A 100 -12.93 6.08 -2.46
N GLN A 101 -12.55 4.80 -2.42
CA GLN A 101 -13.45 3.70 -2.03
C GLN A 101 -13.64 3.58 -0.50
N VAL A 102 -12.73 4.13 0.29
CA VAL A 102 -12.74 3.99 1.75
C VAL A 102 -12.96 5.31 2.50
N GLY A 103 -13.46 6.32 1.83
CA GLY A 103 -13.78 7.62 2.44
C GLY A 103 -13.00 8.80 1.88
N GLY A 104 -12.23 8.60 0.83
CA GLY A 104 -11.46 9.63 0.13
C GLY A 104 -10.09 9.90 0.76
N LEU A 105 -9.38 10.84 0.15
CA LEU A 105 -8.01 11.23 0.56
C LEU A 105 -7.92 11.72 2.01
N GLY A 106 -8.99 12.24 2.58
CA GLY A 106 -9.05 12.64 3.99
C GLY A 106 -8.90 11.47 4.98
N MET A 107 -8.90 10.22 4.51
CA MET A 107 -8.71 9.02 5.34
C MET A 107 -7.45 8.24 4.99
N ALA A 108 -6.74 8.58 3.90
CA ALA A 108 -5.56 7.86 3.46
C ALA A 108 -4.28 8.41 4.12
N PRO A 109 -3.57 7.63 4.95
CA PRO A 109 -2.27 8.06 5.48
C PRO A 109 -1.17 7.94 4.45
N GLY A 110 -0.10 8.73 4.63
CA GLY A 110 1.09 8.68 3.80
C GLY A 110 2.39 8.63 4.61
N ALA A 111 3.38 7.92 4.06
CA ALA A 111 4.72 7.86 4.60
C ALA A 111 5.76 7.74 3.49
N ASN A 112 6.89 8.43 3.65
CA ASN A 112 8.08 8.31 2.83
C ASN A 112 9.19 7.75 3.73
N ILE A 113 9.56 6.51 3.53
CA ILE A 113 10.52 5.79 4.39
C ILE A 113 11.79 5.53 3.60
N GLY A 114 12.90 6.08 4.08
CA GLY A 114 14.23 5.86 3.55
C GLY A 114 15.14 5.17 4.56
N ASP A 115 16.41 4.95 4.19
CA ASP A 115 17.37 4.22 5.02
C ASP A 115 17.73 4.93 6.33
N HIS A 116 17.64 6.26 6.36
CA HIS A 116 18.12 7.08 7.49
C HIS A 116 17.06 8.02 8.07
N ALA A 117 15.93 8.19 7.38
CA ALA A 117 14.87 9.09 7.80
C ALA A 117 13.52 8.61 7.26
N ALA A 118 12.46 8.96 7.97
CA ALA A 118 11.09 8.76 7.53
C ALA A 118 10.29 10.06 7.70
N VAL A 119 9.42 10.36 6.75
CA VAL A 119 8.50 11.50 6.77
C VAL A 119 7.07 10.95 6.69
N PHE A 120 6.23 11.41 7.59
CA PHE A 120 4.81 11.01 7.65
C PHE A 120 3.96 12.23 7.37
N GLU A 121 3.14 12.16 6.34
CA GLU A 121 2.36 13.29 5.86
C GLU A 121 0.98 12.85 5.36
N ALA A 122 0.05 13.79 5.30
CA ALA A 122 -1.22 13.54 4.63
C ALA A 122 -0.99 13.36 3.12
N THR A 123 -1.73 12.45 2.49
CA THR A 123 -1.64 12.20 1.04
C THR A 123 -2.22 13.33 0.20
N HIS A 124 -3.06 14.18 0.80
CA HIS A 124 -3.69 15.33 0.13
C HIS A 124 -2.91 16.63 0.36
N GLY A 125 -3.14 17.63 -0.51
CA GLY A 125 -2.63 18.99 -0.34
C GLY A 125 -3.37 19.78 0.76
N ASN A 126 -3.01 21.06 0.94
CA ASN A 126 -3.53 21.93 1.99
C ASN A 126 -4.91 22.57 1.72
N ALA A 127 -5.49 22.37 0.53
CA ALA A 127 -6.83 22.81 0.14
C ALA A 127 -7.21 24.25 0.60
N PRO A 128 -6.45 25.30 0.22
CA PRO A 128 -6.54 26.65 0.82
C PRO A 128 -7.93 27.28 0.70
N LYS A 129 -8.72 26.91 -0.30
CA LYS A 129 -10.08 27.42 -0.48
C LYS A 129 -11.05 27.02 0.65
N TYR A 130 -10.70 26.06 1.48
CA TYR A 130 -11.51 25.60 2.61
C TYR A 130 -10.96 26.05 3.96
N ALA A 131 -9.90 26.85 3.97
CA ALA A 131 -9.30 27.36 5.21
C ALA A 131 -10.33 28.10 6.06
N GLY A 132 -10.41 27.78 7.37
CA GLY A 132 -11.34 28.40 8.32
C GLY A 132 -12.82 27.97 8.17
N MET A 133 -13.13 27.00 7.33
CA MET A 133 -14.51 26.55 7.09
C MET A 133 -14.92 25.29 7.88
N ASP A 134 -13.99 24.67 8.60
CA ASP A 134 -14.20 23.40 9.36
C ASP A 134 -14.81 22.26 8.52
N LYS A 135 -14.42 22.19 7.23
CA LYS A 135 -14.97 21.22 6.26
C LYS A 135 -14.03 20.06 5.96
N MET A 136 -12.74 20.21 6.27
CA MET A 136 -11.75 19.18 5.93
C MET A 136 -11.70 18.07 6.97
N ASN A 137 -11.67 16.83 6.50
CA ASN A 137 -11.45 15.67 7.35
C ASN A 137 -9.96 15.56 7.72
N PRO A 138 -9.56 15.62 9.00
CA PRO A 138 -8.17 15.53 9.41
C PRO A 138 -7.67 14.07 9.54
N GLY A 139 -8.49 13.09 9.19
CA GLY A 139 -8.19 11.66 9.36
C GLY A 139 -6.87 11.23 8.73
N SER A 140 -6.57 11.74 7.52
CA SER A 140 -5.32 11.40 6.81
C SER A 140 -4.07 11.78 7.62
N VAL A 141 -3.98 13.03 8.11
CA VAL A 141 -2.82 13.47 8.90
C VAL A 141 -2.76 12.78 10.27
N ILE A 142 -3.91 12.50 10.89
CA ILE A 142 -3.98 11.75 12.16
C ILE A 142 -3.49 10.32 11.97
N LEU A 143 -3.93 9.63 10.92
CA LEU A 143 -3.49 8.27 10.60
C LEU A 143 -2.03 8.22 10.15
N SER A 144 -1.52 9.25 9.48
CA SER A 144 -0.07 9.38 9.21
C SER A 144 0.73 9.50 10.50
N GLY A 145 0.20 10.21 11.51
CA GLY A 145 0.75 10.21 12.87
C GLY A 145 0.71 8.84 13.54
N VAL A 146 -0.34 8.04 13.32
CA VAL A 146 -0.40 6.66 13.80
C VAL A 146 0.72 5.82 13.15
N MET A 147 0.90 5.90 11.83
CA MET A 147 2.01 5.21 11.14
C MET A 147 3.38 5.62 11.70
N MET A 148 3.56 6.90 12.02
CA MET A 148 4.79 7.40 12.65
C MET A 148 5.03 6.75 14.02
N LEU A 149 4.00 6.66 14.85
CA LEU A 149 4.09 6.02 16.17
C LEU A 149 4.39 4.53 16.04
N GLU A 150 3.78 3.83 15.10
CA GLU A 150 4.07 2.43 14.82
C GLU A 150 5.51 2.23 14.31
N TYR A 151 6.00 3.10 13.43
CA TYR A 151 7.39 3.10 12.97
C TYR A 151 8.39 3.30 14.13
N MET A 152 8.03 4.12 15.13
CA MET A 152 8.82 4.33 16.35
C MET A 152 8.60 3.24 17.40
N GLU A 153 7.90 2.16 17.09
CA GLU A 153 7.52 1.05 18.00
C GLU A 153 6.59 1.48 19.17
N TRP A 154 5.93 2.62 19.07
CA TRP A 154 4.94 3.09 20.04
C TRP A 154 3.54 2.59 19.68
N LYS A 155 3.42 1.29 19.46
CA LYS A 155 2.23 0.62 18.91
C LYS A 155 0.96 0.82 19.74
N GLU A 156 1.10 0.88 21.07
CA GLU A 156 -0.06 1.11 21.96
C GLU A 156 -0.66 2.50 21.76
N ALA A 157 0.19 3.53 21.64
CA ALA A 157 -0.26 4.89 21.38
C ALA A 157 -0.95 5.00 20.01
N GLY A 158 -0.38 4.39 18.96
CA GLY A 158 -0.99 4.31 17.65
C GLY A 158 -2.38 3.68 17.69
N LYS A 159 -2.52 2.51 18.29
CA LYS A 159 -3.81 1.81 18.45
C LYS A 159 -4.86 2.62 19.22
N LEU A 160 -4.44 3.38 20.25
CA LEU A 160 -5.35 4.23 21.02
C LEU A 160 -5.92 5.35 20.15
N ILE A 161 -5.07 6.00 19.33
CA ILE A 161 -5.48 7.07 18.43
C ILE A 161 -6.42 6.52 17.34
N GLU A 162 -6.06 5.43 16.69
CA GLU A 162 -6.87 4.78 15.65
C GLU A 162 -8.26 4.41 16.19
N LYS A 163 -8.33 3.76 17.35
CA LYS A 163 -9.59 3.43 18.01
C LYS A 163 -10.43 4.67 18.32
N SER A 164 -9.80 5.73 18.83
CA SER A 164 -10.49 6.97 19.18
C SER A 164 -11.04 7.68 17.95
N LEU A 165 -10.26 7.70 16.86
CA LEU A 165 -10.71 8.24 15.57
C LEU A 165 -11.92 7.46 15.04
N GLY A 166 -11.87 6.13 15.05
CA GLY A 166 -13.01 5.28 14.65
C GLY A 166 -14.26 5.54 15.47
N GLN A 167 -14.13 5.67 16.80
CA GLN A 167 -15.26 6.02 17.67
C GLN A 167 -15.84 7.40 17.36
N THR A 168 -15.00 8.39 17.08
CA THR A 168 -15.44 9.74 16.72
C THR A 168 -16.24 9.76 15.42
N ILE A 169 -15.79 8.99 14.42
CA ILE A 169 -16.51 8.87 13.14
C ILE A 169 -17.89 8.23 13.32
N LEU A 170 -18.00 7.23 14.19
CA LEU A 170 -19.28 6.55 14.47
C LEU A 170 -20.29 7.40 15.26
N GLN A 171 -19.85 8.48 15.90
CA GLN A 171 -20.73 9.38 16.67
C GLN A 171 -21.39 10.47 15.80
N LYS A 172 -21.01 10.60 14.54
CA LYS A 172 -21.59 11.55 13.58
C LYS A 172 -22.59 10.86 12.66
#